data_0e0f5f827090a4e4ea4168a0cbc5a584
#
_entry.id   0e0f5f827090a4e4ea4168a0cbc5a584
#
_cell.length_a   1.000
_cell.length_b   1.000
_cell.length_c   1.000
_cell.angle_alpha   90.00
_cell.angle_beta   90.00
_cell.angle_gamma   90.00
#
_symmetry.space_group_name_H-M   'P 1'
#
loop_
_entity.id
_entity.type
_entity.pdbx_description
1 polymer ?
#
loop_
_entity_poly.entity_id
_entity_poly.type
_entity_poly.pdbx_seq_one_letter_code
_entity_poly.pdbx_strand_id
1 'polypeptide(L)'
;MNAKEILWRLEQKKSQHREKVRFANSDMDITSSLFYEEISHLSFDAGRLGLNFKNKKFGVRTDIHLLGGYDYGIYKQDWHAGFQTGNKWSRKFSYSLPYKQCDHIGDARTNWELNRHFQFALLAKNFYATSDLKYYRELQALFDSWRRENPFLKGISWTSVMEVAIRAINWMYTLAFLSQSKNVDKDFKIRLSVGIRNMIGYVSQHYSRFSSANNHLLVEATAIGLAGLAFHCEKWKTLGISILTEELLKQNYTDGVNKELSLHYQMFGMEAYALMIHSMQTCNCNVPEIWLQMLEKMTEYVGCSSWRGNVAMEFGDDDEGKILDLQGGEINHLQYIMQLCSLVLKTPYQYIFQHPVNETVCWLFTDEEIGDMRRMEPLPISDACCFKEGGNTFLRDGQDRVLIGIDHAALGFGSIAAHGHADALSFQMMMDGKMLFADPGTYIYHCDLPFRNLFRKTEMHNTSVSYTHLRAHE
;
A
#
# COMPACT_ATOMS: atom_id res chain seq x y z
N MET A 1 -11.79 8.50 -23.32
CA MET A 1 -10.70 9.49 -23.07
C MET A 1 -11.15 10.87 -23.52
N ASN A 2 -10.96 11.87 -22.68
CA ASN A 2 -11.22 13.26 -23.05
C ASN A 2 -9.96 13.91 -23.69
N ALA A 3 -10.11 15.09 -24.29
CA ALA A 3 -9.01 15.78 -24.98
C ALA A 3 -7.81 16.08 -24.06
N LYS A 4 -8.05 16.40 -22.77
CA LYS A 4 -7.00 16.66 -21.78
C LYS A 4 -6.17 15.39 -21.49
N GLU A 5 -6.82 14.24 -21.39
CA GLU A 5 -6.14 12.96 -21.19
C GLU A 5 -5.29 12.58 -22.40
N ILE A 6 -5.80 12.80 -23.63
CA ILE A 6 -5.04 12.55 -24.85
C ILE A 6 -3.76 13.42 -24.91
N LEU A 7 -3.88 14.71 -24.60
CA LEU A 7 -2.72 15.61 -24.55
C LEU A 7 -1.71 15.16 -23.50
N TRP A 8 -2.17 14.83 -22.30
CA TRP A 8 -1.31 14.34 -21.24
C TRP A 8 -0.57 13.05 -21.65
N ARG A 9 -1.26 12.08 -22.27
CA ARG A 9 -0.63 10.84 -22.76
C ARG A 9 0.43 11.11 -23.84
N LEU A 10 0.23 12.12 -24.67
CA LEU A 10 1.22 12.53 -25.67
C LEU A 10 2.44 13.17 -25.00
N GLU A 11 2.24 13.99 -23.98
CA GLU A 11 3.34 14.57 -23.18
C GLU A 11 4.11 13.49 -22.44
N GLN A 12 3.42 12.51 -21.84
CA GLN A 12 4.06 11.36 -21.19
C GLN A 12 4.94 10.58 -22.18
N LYS A 13 4.43 10.28 -23.37
CA LYS A 13 5.24 9.60 -24.42
C LYS A 13 6.48 10.41 -24.80
N LYS A 14 6.36 11.74 -24.91
CA LYS A 14 7.51 12.61 -25.18
C LYS A 14 8.52 12.59 -24.03
N SER A 15 8.05 12.61 -22.77
CA SER A 15 8.90 12.49 -21.59
C SER A 15 9.62 11.14 -21.56
N GLN A 16 8.90 10.05 -21.72
CA GLN A 16 9.45 8.70 -21.82
C GLN A 16 10.48 8.55 -22.95
N HIS A 17 10.24 9.20 -24.09
CA HIS A 17 11.22 9.20 -25.19
C HIS A 17 12.51 9.95 -24.79
N ARG A 18 12.42 11.12 -24.16
CA ARG A 18 13.59 11.86 -23.67
C ARG A 18 14.38 11.06 -22.65
N GLU A 19 13.68 10.41 -21.71
CA GLU A 19 14.30 9.54 -20.72
C GLU A 19 14.95 8.30 -21.33
N LYS A 20 14.31 7.71 -22.36
CA LYS A 20 14.89 6.62 -23.13
C LYS A 20 16.22 7.03 -23.77
N VAL A 21 16.26 8.18 -24.42
CA VAL A 21 17.51 8.71 -25.02
C VAL A 21 18.58 8.93 -23.96
N ARG A 22 18.18 9.45 -22.77
CA ARG A 22 19.14 9.78 -21.71
C ARG A 22 19.63 8.55 -20.95
N PHE A 23 18.78 7.55 -20.68
CA PHE A 23 19.04 6.49 -19.69
C PHE A 23 19.10 5.07 -20.27
N ALA A 24 18.55 4.77 -21.47
CA ALA A 24 18.46 3.40 -21.95
C ALA A 24 19.84 2.75 -22.19
N ASN A 25 20.83 3.53 -22.60
CA ASN A 25 22.18 3.07 -22.93
C ASN A 25 23.20 3.27 -21.78
N SER A 26 22.77 3.68 -20.59
CA SER A 26 23.62 3.89 -19.43
C SER A 26 23.07 3.13 -18.21
N ASP A 27 23.97 2.60 -17.38
CA ASP A 27 23.61 1.97 -16.11
C ASP A 27 23.77 3.01 -14.98
N MET A 28 22.94 4.06 -15.03
CA MET A 28 22.99 5.12 -14.03
C MET A 28 22.46 4.64 -12.67
N ASP A 29 23.28 4.79 -11.65
CA ASP A 29 22.93 4.49 -10.28
C ASP A 29 22.02 5.57 -9.71
N ILE A 30 20.90 5.16 -9.10
CA ILE A 30 19.93 6.08 -8.47
C ILE A 30 20.57 6.93 -7.36
N THR A 31 21.68 6.53 -6.81
CA THR A 31 22.35 7.19 -5.68
C THR A 31 23.63 7.95 -6.04
N SER A 32 24.09 7.91 -7.31
CA SER A 32 25.40 8.49 -7.69
C SER A 32 25.36 10.00 -7.88
N SER A 33 24.29 10.54 -8.43
CA SER A 33 24.10 11.99 -8.62
C SER A 33 22.62 12.33 -8.57
N LEU A 34 22.30 13.57 -8.23
CA LEU A 34 20.91 14.02 -8.29
C LEU A 34 20.53 14.24 -9.75
N PHE A 35 19.49 13.52 -10.18
CA PHE A 35 18.86 13.74 -11.48
C PHE A 35 18.02 15.03 -11.49
N TYR A 36 17.71 15.53 -10.29
CA TYR A 36 16.89 16.71 -10.01
C TYR A 36 17.69 17.65 -9.11
N GLU A 37 18.51 18.53 -9.72
CA GLU A 37 19.44 19.41 -9.01
C GLU A 37 18.78 20.38 -8.02
N GLU A 38 17.56 20.81 -8.33
CA GLU A 38 16.76 21.74 -7.49
C GLU A 38 16.53 21.23 -6.06
N ILE A 39 16.71 19.93 -5.80
CA ILE A 39 16.48 19.29 -4.50
C ILE A 39 17.78 18.85 -3.80
N SER A 40 18.94 19.27 -4.33
CA SER A 40 20.24 18.84 -3.80
C SER A 40 20.53 19.33 -2.38
N HIS A 41 19.97 20.47 -1.98
CA HIS A 41 20.18 21.12 -0.69
C HIS A 41 19.31 20.57 0.44
N LEU A 42 18.31 19.72 0.15
CA LEU A 42 17.33 19.25 1.13
C LEU A 42 17.97 18.30 2.16
N SER A 43 17.75 18.57 3.43
CA SER A 43 18.19 17.74 4.57
C SER A 43 17.04 16.89 5.11
N PHE A 44 17.37 15.68 5.57
CA PHE A 44 16.39 14.72 6.08
C PHE A 44 16.23 14.85 7.60
N ASP A 45 14.98 14.90 8.06
CA ASP A 45 14.58 14.90 9.45
C ASP A 45 13.71 13.68 9.76
N ALA A 46 14.29 12.71 10.46
CA ALA A 46 13.64 11.46 10.85
C ALA A 46 12.41 11.65 11.76
N GLY A 47 12.42 12.68 12.60
CA GLY A 47 11.35 12.95 13.57
C GLY A 47 10.00 13.26 12.90
N ARG A 48 10.04 13.70 11.64
CA ARG A 48 8.84 14.10 10.90
C ARG A 48 8.05 12.95 10.27
N LEU A 49 8.56 11.73 10.35
CA LEU A 49 7.85 10.52 9.94
C LEU A 49 7.01 9.89 11.07
N GLY A 50 6.99 10.48 12.23
CA GLY A 50 6.16 10.04 13.35
C GLY A 50 6.66 8.77 14.06
N LEU A 51 7.93 8.39 13.91
CA LEU A 51 8.47 7.20 14.57
C LEU A 51 8.67 7.42 16.08
N ASN A 52 8.16 6.47 16.86
CA ASN A 52 8.41 6.37 18.31
C ASN A 52 9.71 5.60 18.59
N PHE A 53 10.84 6.32 18.67
CA PHE A 53 12.15 5.75 18.97
C PHE A 53 12.32 5.27 20.43
N LYS A 54 11.30 5.42 21.27
CA LYS A 54 11.27 4.87 22.64
C LYS A 54 10.60 3.49 22.71
N ASN A 55 10.09 2.99 21.58
CA ASN A 55 9.48 1.67 21.54
C ASN A 55 10.45 0.58 22.02
N LYS A 56 9.96 -0.27 22.92
CA LYS A 56 10.70 -1.45 23.45
C LYS A 56 10.02 -2.77 23.10
N LYS A 57 8.85 -2.71 22.47
CA LYS A 57 8.05 -3.88 22.07
C LYS A 57 8.32 -4.17 20.60
N PHE A 58 9.30 -4.99 20.31
CA PHE A 58 9.64 -5.35 18.96
C PHE A 58 10.06 -6.82 18.84
N GLY A 59 9.73 -7.39 17.70
CA GLY A 59 10.23 -8.69 17.29
C GLY A 59 11.42 -8.55 16.32
N VAL A 60 12.37 -9.47 16.43
CA VAL A 60 13.44 -9.58 15.44
C VAL A 60 12.98 -10.57 14.37
N ARG A 61 12.43 -10.06 13.30
CA ARG A 61 12.00 -10.87 12.14
C ARG A 61 12.88 -10.59 10.94
N THR A 62 13.08 -11.61 10.12
CA THR A 62 13.94 -11.60 8.95
C THR A 62 13.29 -12.27 7.74
N ASP A 63 11.99 -12.42 7.80
CA ASP A 63 11.14 -12.96 6.75
C ASP A 63 10.17 -11.89 6.26
N ILE A 64 9.90 -11.91 4.97
CA ILE A 64 8.86 -11.12 4.32
C ILE A 64 7.92 -12.08 3.61
N HIS A 65 6.63 -11.80 3.68
CA HIS A 65 5.60 -12.53 2.98
C HIS A 65 5.22 -11.76 1.71
N LEU A 66 5.17 -12.44 0.58
CA LEU A 66 4.84 -11.85 -0.72
C LEU A 66 3.55 -12.45 -1.26
N LEU A 67 2.85 -11.72 -2.11
CA LEU A 67 1.64 -12.16 -2.80
C LEU A 67 1.79 -13.57 -3.40
N GLY A 68 0.78 -14.40 -3.16
CA GLY A 68 0.76 -15.78 -3.61
C GLY A 68 1.44 -16.76 -2.65
N GLY A 69 1.66 -16.36 -1.40
CA GLY A 69 2.17 -17.26 -0.34
C GLY A 69 3.66 -17.55 -0.43
N TYR A 70 4.44 -16.64 -1.03
CA TYR A 70 5.90 -16.80 -1.08
C TYR A 70 6.56 -16.17 0.13
N ASP A 71 7.04 -17.00 1.06
CA ASP A 71 7.91 -16.56 2.14
C ASP A 71 9.33 -16.35 1.62
N TYR A 72 9.84 -15.17 1.79
CA TYR A 72 11.15 -14.79 1.29
C TYR A 72 12.03 -14.30 2.44
N GLY A 73 13.14 -15.00 2.68
CA GLY A 73 14.15 -14.54 3.64
C GLY A 73 14.78 -13.23 3.17
N ILE A 74 15.11 -12.34 4.11
CA ILE A 74 15.72 -11.04 3.79
C ILE A 74 17.14 -11.14 3.24
N TYR A 75 17.75 -12.31 3.26
CA TYR A 75 19.10 -12.56 2.77
C TYR A 75 19.09 -12.97 1.30
N LYS A 76 20.09 -12.55 0.53
CA LYS A 76 20.36 -12.97 -0.86
C LYS A 76 19.12 -12.96 -1.77
N GLN A 77 18.81 -11.82 -2.33
CA GLN A 77 17.64 -11.60 -3.21
C GLN A 77 17.99 -11.87 -4.69
N ASP A 78 17.06 -12.46 -5.43
CA ASP A 78 17.00 -12.37 -6.89
C ASP A 78 15.97 -11.30 -7.28
N TRP A 79 16.43 -10.08 -7.51
CA TRP A 79 15.59 -8.91 -7.74
C TRP A 79 14.73 -8.99 -9.01
N HIS A 80 15.03 -9.93 -9.88
CA HIS A 80 14.33 -10.15 -11.14
C HIS A 80 13.59 -11.49 -11.19
N ALA A 81 13.38 -12.16 -10.06
CA ALA A 81 12.73 -13.46 -10.00
C ALA A 81 11.31 -13.43 -10.57
N GLY A 82 10.99 -14.39 -11.42
CA GLY A 82 9.63 -14.78 -11.78
C GLY A 82 9.24 -15.96 -10.88
N PHE A 83 8.52 -15.67 -9.80
CA PHE A 83 8.28 -16.61 -8.70
C PHE A 83 7.54 -17.86 -9.13
N GLN A 84 6.58 -17.73 -10.05
CA GLN A 84 5.74 -18.87 -10.50
C GLN A 84 6.49 -19.83 -11.42
N THR A 85 7.51 -19.37 -12.14
CA THR A 85 8.16 -20.19 -13.20
C THR A 85 9.66 -20.40 -12.98
N GLY A 86 10.28 -19.61 -12.10
CA GLY A 86 11.74 -19.58 -11.94
C GLY A 86 12.49 -18.83 -13.05
N ASN A 87 11.80 -18.35 -14.10
CA ASN A 87 12.39 -17.50 -15.12
C ASN A 87 12.63 -16.08 -14.57
N LYS A 88 13.34 -15.24 -15.33
CA LYS A 88 13.73 -13.90 -14.87
C LYS A 88 13.12 -12.80 -15.72
N TRP A 89 12.71 -11.73 -15.05
CA TRP A 89 12.35 -10.49 -15.70
C TRP A 89 13.56 -9.84 -16.37
N SER A 90 13.33 -9.29 -17.53
CA SER A 90 14.40 -8.65 -18.33
C SER A 90 14.86 -7.33 -17.67
N ARG A 91 16.17 -7.01 -17.81
CA ARG A 91 16.79 -5.75 -17.37
C ARG A 91 16.76 -4.65 -18.44
N LYS A 92 15.94 -4.79 -19.48
CA LYS A 92 15.78 -3.75 -20.51
C LYS A 92 15.14 -2.49 -19.91
N PHE A 93 15.14 -1.41 -20.70
CA PHE A 93 14.52 -0.14 -20.33
C PHE A 93 13.02 -0.35 -19.96
N SER A 94 12.61 0.11 -18.80
CA SER A 94 11.35 -0.29 -18.14
C SER A 94 10.11 0.03 -18.97
N TYR A 95 10.05 1.17 -19.66
CA TYR A 95 8.91 1.54 -20.50
C TYR A 95 8.72 0.64 -21.74
N SER A 96 9.68 -0.21 -22.06
CA SER A 96 9.60 -1.18 -23.14
C SER A 96 9.38 -2.62 -22.66
N LEU A 97 9.28 -2.83 -21.34
CA LEU A 97 9.05 -4.16 -20.78
C LEU A 97 7.56 -4.49 -20.77
N PRO A 98 7.12 -5.58 -21.41
CA PRO A 98 5.81 -6.14 -21.14
C PRO A 98 5.83 -6.75 -19.73
N TYR A 99 4.83 -6.45 -18.93
CA TYR A 99 4.67 -7.05 -17.58
C TYR A 99 3.28 -7.66 -17.39
N LYS A 100 2.38 -7.43 -18.32
CA LYS A 100 1.04 -8.04 -18.35
C LYS A 100 1.08 -9.25 -19.27
N GLN A 101 0.38 -10.32 -18.88
CA GLN A 101 0.27 -11.55 -19.68
C GLN A 101 1.63 -12.17 -20.04
N CYS A 102 2.52 -12.21 -19.06
CA CYS A 102 3.86 -12.80 -19.20
C CYS A 102 3.93 -14.15 -18.50
N ASP A 103 3.01 -15.07 -18.85
CA ASP A 103 2.86 -16.38 -18.21
C ASP A 103 4.16 -17.20 -18.17
N HIS A 104 5.04 -16.99 -19.17
CA HIS A 104 6.34 -17.62 -19.23
C HIS A 104 7.35 -17.11 -18.18
N ILE A 105 7.06 -15.99 -17.47
CA ILE A 105 7.87 -15.45 -16.37
C ILE A 105 7.08 -15.54 -15.07
N GLY A 106 5.79 -15.18 -15.09
CA GLY A 106 4.92 -15.16 -13.95
C GLY A 106 4.30 -13.80 -13.66
N ASP A 107 3.72 -13.65 -12.47
CA ASP A 107 3.05 -12.41 -12.07
C ASP A 107 4.08 -11.33 -11.70
N ALA A 108 4.00 -10.19 -12.36
CA ALA A 108 4.84 -9.03 -12.05
C ALA A 108 4.59 -8.50 -10.65
N ARG A 109 3.38 -8.69 -10.11
CA ARG A 109 2.95 -8.20 -8.81
C ARG A 109 3.82 -8.75 -7.68
N THR A 110 4.06 -10.07 -7.65
CA THR A 110 4.92 -10.70 -6.65
C THR A 110 6.36 -10.15 -6.70
N ASN A 111 6.90 -9.92 -7.90
CA ASN A 111 8.24 -9.32 -8.04
C ASN A 111 8.26 -7.85 -7.60
N TRP A 112 7.20 -7.09 -7.87
CA TRP A 112 7.09 -5.71 -7.40
C TRP A 112 7.12 -5.62 -5.87
N GLU A 113 6.43 -6.51 -5.17
CA GLU A 113 6.45 -6.53 -3.71
C GLU A 113 7.85 -6.76 -3.14
N LEU A 114 8.62 -7.69 -3.72
CA LEU A 114 10.02 -7.87 -3.35
C LEU A 114 10.81 -6.57 -3.47
N ASN A 115 10.55 -5.77 -4.52
CA ASN A 115 11.22 -4.52 -4.82
C ASN A 115 10.62 -3.29 -4.10
N ARG A 116 9.61 -3.45 -3.22
CA ARG A 116 9.11 -2.41 -2.29
C ARG A 116 10.06 -2.15 -1.13
N HIS A 117 10.97 -3.07 -0.86
CA HIS A 117 12.04 -2.99 0.13
C HIS A 117 11.56 -2.89 1.59
N PHE A 118 10.48 -3.59 1.97
CA PHE A 118 10.10 -3.79 3.36
C PHE A 118 11.26 -4.35 4.20
N GLN A 119 12.04 -5.27 3.61
CA GLN A 119 13.23 -5.86 4.24
C GLN A 119 14.28 -4.82 4.62
N PHE A 120 14.39 -3.68 3.93
CA PHE A 120 15.35 -2.62 4.30
C PHE A 120 14.90 -1.92 5.59
N ALA A 121 13.61 -1.58 5.69
CA ALA A 121 13.05 -0.99 6.91
C ALA A 121 13.15 -1.95 8.10
N LEU A 122 12.88 -3.25 7.90
CA LEU A 122 13.02 -4.29 8.93
C LEU A 122 14.46 -4.45 9.41
N LEU A 123 15.44 -4.50 8.52
CA LEU A 123 16.86 -4.59 8.87
C LEU A 123 17.35 -3.36 9.63
N ALA A 124 16.96 -2.17 9.18
CA ALA A 124 17.30 -0.92 9.86
C ALA A 124 16.68 -0.83 11.25
N LYS A 125 15.41 -1.24 11.39
CA LYS A 125 14.70 -1.35 12.66
C LYS A 125 15.39 -2.35 13.60
N ASN A 126 15.70 -3.56 13.12
CA ASN A 126 16.39 -4.58 13.91
C ASN A 126 17.77 -4.11 14.37
N PHE A 127 18.51 -3.42 13.51
CA PHE A 127 19.80 -2.83 13.88
C PHE A 127 19.63 -1.74 14.94
N TYR A 128 18.68 -0.81 14.76
CA TYR A 128 18.38 0.22 15.76
C TYR A 128 18.04 -0.40 17.13
N ALA A 129 17.18 -1.41 17.13
CA ALA A 129 16.65 -2.01 18.35
C ALA A 129 17.67 -2.88 19.10
N THR A 130 18.58 -3.58 18.38
CA THR A 130 19.51 -4.56 18.96
C THR A 130 20.96 -4.09 19.00
N SER A 131 21.32 -3.10 18.20
CA SER A 131 22.69 -2.67 17.92
C SER A 131 23.59 -3.78 17.31
N ASP A 132 23.00 -4.88 16.80
CA ASP A 132 23.72 -5.97 16.18
C ASP A 132 24.09 -5.60 14.74
N LEU A 133 25.39 -5.43 14.50
CA LEU A 133 25.95 -5.03 13.20
C LEU A 133 25.63 -5.99 12.05
N LYS A 134 25.20 -7.22 12.34
CA LYS A 134 24.82 -8.16 11.27
C LYS A 134 23.68 -7.61 10.42
N TYR A 135 22.66 -6.98 11.03
CA TYR A 135 21.52 -6.39 10.31
C TYR A 135 21.95 -5.20 9.45
N TYR A 136 22.86 -4.38 9.96
CA TYR A 136 23.40 -3.25 9.20
C TYR A 136 24.24 -3.70 7.99
N ARG A 137 25.10 -4.70 8.17
CA ARG A 137 25.91 -5.27 7.08
C ARG A 137 25.04 -5.92 6.01
N GLU A 138 24.01 -6.64 6.42
CA GLU A 138 23.04 -7.24 5.49
C GLU A 138 22.29 -6.18 4.70
N LEU A 139 21.80 -5.12 5.36
CA LEU A 139 21.18 -3.99 4.70
C LEU A 139 22.10 -3.35 3.65
N GLN A 140 23.38 -3.13 3.98
CA GLN A 140 24.34 -2.60 3.03
C GLN A 140 24.54 -3.54 1.82
N ALA A 141 24.65 -4.84 2.07
CA ALA A 141 24.82 -5.84 1.01
C ALA A 141 23.61 -5.89 0.06
N LEU A 142 22.39 -5.90 0.60
CA LEU A 142 21.15 -5.86 -0.19
C LEU A 142 21.02 -4.55 -0.98
N PHE A 143 21.29 -3.42 -0.35
CA PHE A 143 21.24 -2.12 -0.99
C PHE A 143 22.23 -2.02 -2.17
N ASP A 144 23.48 -2.47 -1.97
CA ASP A 144 24.49 -2.44 -3.03
C ASP A 144 24.20 -3.47 -4.13
N SER A 145 23.63 -4.64 -3.81
CA SER A 145 23.16 -5.61 -4.79
C SER A 145 22.03 -5.02 -5.64
N TRP A 146 21.00 -4.47 -4.99
CA TRP A 146 19.85 -3.93 -5.70
C TRP A 146 20.24 -2.80 -6.65
N ARG A 147 21.03 -1.82 -6.20
CA ARG A 147 21.47 -0.69 -7.04
C ARG A 147 22.21 -1.15 -8.30
N ARG A 148 23.08 -2.13 -8.14
CA ARG A 148 23.88 -2.70 -9.22
C ARG A 148 23.04 -3.43 -10.25
N GLU A 149 21.98 -4.13 -9.78
CA GLU A 149 21.11 -4.93 -10.62
C GLU A 149 19.92 -4.15 -11.20
N ASN A 150 19.54 -3.01 -10.59
CA ASN A 150 18.41 -2.19 -10.98
C ASN A 150 18.84 -0.74 -11.28
N PRO A 151 19.65 -0.49 -12.32
CA PRO A 151 19.98 0.87 -12.74
C PRO A 151 18.71 1.67 -13.02
N PHE A 152 18.80 2.98 -12.92
CA PHE A 152 17.65 3.86 -13.06
C PHE A 152 16.89 3.61 -14.37
N LEU A 153 15.57 3.38 -14.25
CA LEU A 153 14.65 3.05 -15.33
C LEU A 153 14.96 1.74 -16.10
N LYS A 154 15.71 0.81 -15.52
CA LYS A 154 15.95 -0.52 -16.09
C LYS A 154 15.37 -1.62 -15.21
N GLY A 155 14.71 -2.58 -15.86
CA GLY A 155 14.12 -3.74 -15.20
C GLY A 155 12.69 -3.52 -14.70
N ILE A 156 12.13 -4.59 -14.15
CA ILE A 156 10.74 -4.68 -13.70
C ILE A 156 10.43 -3.73 -12.53
N SER A 157 11.40 -3.45 -11.67
CA SER A 157 11.26 -2.58 -10.50
C SER A 157 10.96 -1.11 -10.83
N TRP A 158 11.03 -0.72 -12.11
CA TRP A 158 10.77 0.63 -12.61
C TRP A 158 9.53 0.74 -13.51
N THR A 159 8.76 -0.33 -13.66
CA THR A 159 7.61 -0.35 -14.57
C THR A 159 6.35 0.29 -13.99
N SER A 160 6.27 0.45 -12.68
CA SER A 160 5.16 1.10 -11.97
C SER A 160 5.68 2.24 -11.09
N VAL A 161 5.10 3.43 -11.22
CA VAL A 161 5.45 4.62 -10.42
C VAL A 161 5.07 4.41 -8.96
N MET A 162 3.93 3.76 -8.68
CA MET A 162 3.49 3.42 -7.33
C MET A 162 4.52 2.54 -6.61
N GLU A 163 5.12 1.56 -7.29
CA GLU A 163 6.14 0.70 -6.70
C GLU A 163 7.41 1.50 -6.32
N VAL A 164 7.77 2.49 -7.14
CA VAL A 164 8.86 3.43 -6.82
C VAL A 164 8.50 4.28 -5.61
N ALA A 165 7.24 4.71 -5.49
CA ALA A 165 6.74 5.49 -4.36
C ALA A 165 6.79 4.69 -3.04
N ILE A 166 6.30 3.44 -3.03
CA ILE A 166 6.34 2.56 -1.85
C ILE A 166 7.81 2.31 -1.44
N ARG A 167 8.68 2.02 -2.41
CA ARG A 167 10.12 1.85 -2.15
C ARG A 167 10.72 3.09 -1.51
N ALA A 168 10.39 4.28 -2.01
CA ALA A 168 10.87 5.54 -1.44
C ALA A 168 10.40 5.73 0.01
N ILE A 169 9.14 5.37 0.33
CA ILE A 169 8.62 5.38 1.70
C ILE A 169 9.46 4.45 2.59
N ASN A 170 9.64 3.20 2.19
CA ASN A 170 10.43 2.24 2.98
C ASN A 170 11.90 2.67 3.14
N TRP A 171 12.50 3.33 2.15
CA TRP A 171 13.83 3.92 2.30
C TRP A 171 13.84 5.13 3.25
N MET A 172 12.78 5.93 3.31
CA MET A 172 12.66 7.01 4.30
C MET A 172 12.62 6.46 5.73
N TYR A 173 11.84 5.41 5.99
CA TYR A 173 11.82 4.74 7.30
C TYR A 173 13.15 4.05 7.60
N THR A 174 13.79 3.43 6.62
CA THR A 174 15.16 2.89 6.74
C THR A 174 16.14 3.98 7.19
N LEU A 175 16.17 5.11 6.49
CA LEU A 175 17.05 6.24 6.82
C LEU A 175 16.73 6.84 8.20
N ALA A 176 15.45 6.85 8.60
CA ALA A 176 15.03 7.33 9.90
C ALA A 176 15.63 6.49 11.05
N PHE A 177 15.52 5.16 10.99
CA PHE A 177 16.16 4.26 11.96
C PHE A 177 17.68 4.40 11.97
N LEU A 178 18.31 4.45 10.80
CA LEU A 178 19.76 4.62 10.71
C LEU A 178 20.24 5.99 11.22
N SER A 179 19.42 7.03 11.12
CA SER A 179 19.76 8.36 11.63
C SER A 179 19.78 8.41 13.15
N GLN A 180 19.04 7.54 13.82
CA GLN A 180 19.01 7.39 15.27
C GLN A 180 19.99 6.30 15.78
N SER A 181 20.57 5.51 14.89
CA SER A 181 21.50 4.43 15.25
C SER A 181 22.92 4.95 15.35
N LYS A 182 23.70 4.35 16.28
CA LYS A 182 25.15 4.59 16.40
C LYS A 182 25.91 3.76 15.37
N ASN A 183 27.14 4.17 15.05
CA ASN A 183 28.07 3.42 14.20
C ASN A 183 27.56 3.17 12.76
N VAL A 184 26.79 4.11 12.21
CA VAL A 184 26.33 4.09 10.82
C VAL A 184 27.24 4.94 9.96
N ASP A 185 27.70 4.39 8.85
CA ASP A 185 28.50 5.09 7.87
C ASP A 185 27.74 6.32 7.32
N LYS A 186 28.43 7.47 7.36
CA LYS A 186 27.88 8.73 6.85
C LYS A 186 27.62 8.68 5.35
N ASP A 187 28.51 8.06 4.58
CA ASP A 187 28.35 7.95 3.12
C ASP A 187 27.18 7.05 2.76
N PHE A 188 26.91 6.00 3.54
CA PHE A 188 25.74 5.16 3.34
C PHE A 188 24.43 5.95 3.55
N LYS A 189 24.31 6.76 4.60
CA LYS A 189 23.16 7.65 4.83
C LYS A 189 22.99 8.67 3.70
N ILE A 190 24.09 9.24 3.21
CA ILE A 190 24.06 10.17 2.07
C ILE A 190 23.54 9.47 0.82
N ARG A 191 24.04 8.29 0.48
CA ARG A 191 23.57 7.51 -0.68
C ARG A 191 22.09 7.19 -0.59
N LEU A 192 21.60 6.74 0.57
CA LEU A 192 20.16 6.53 0.81
C LEU A 192 19.37 7.81 0.59
N SER A 193 19.80 8.92 1.19
CA SER A 193 19.12 10.22 1.05
C SER A 193 19.07 10.71 -0.40
N VAL A 194 20.16 10.55 -1.16
CA VAL A 194 20.17 10.89 -2.59
C VAL A 194 19.21 10.00 -3.37
N GLY A 195 19.22 8.69 -3.12
CA GLY A 195 18.32 7.76 -3.78
C GLY A 195 16.83 8.07 -3.50
N ILE A 196 16.47 8.39 -2.26
CA ILE A 196 15.10 8.80 -1.91
C ILE A 196 14.71 10.06 -2.69
N ARG A 197 15.55 11.09 -2.67
CA ARG A 197 15.27 12.35 -3.37
C ARG A 197 15.09 12.14 -4.88
N ASN A 198 15.93 11.30 -5.49
CA ASN A 198 15.82 10.97 -6.91
C ASN A 198 14.51 10.20 -7.21
N MET A 199 14.13 9.21 -6.38
CA MET A 199 12.87 8.49 -6.54
C MET A 199 11.68 9.43 -6.40
N ILE A 200 11.64 10.29 -5.38
CA ILE A 200 10.55 11.24 -5.17
C ILE A 200 10.52 12.30 -6.29
N GLY A 201 11.67 12.77 -6.74
CA GLY A 201 11.76 13.65 -7.91
C GLY A 201 11.14 13.01 -9.16
N TYR A 202 11.42 11.73 -9.40
CA TYR A 202 10.80 10.95 -10.47
C TYR A 202 9.29 10.81 -10.26
N VAL A 203 8.83 10.34 -9.09
CA VAL A 203 7.41 10.17 -8.77
C VAL A 203 6.65 11.48 -8.94
N SER A 204 7.19 12.61 -8.47
CA SER A 204 6.54 13.92 -8.57
C SER A 204 6.34 14.44 -10.00
N GLN A 205 7.05 13.87 -10.98
CA GLN A 205 6.90 14.20 -12.40
C GLN A 205 6.06 13.18 -13.19
N HIS A 206 5.95 11.95 -12.67
CA HIS A 206 5.34 10.81 -13.38
C HIS A 206 4.11 10.22 -12.69
N TYR A 207 3.58 10.84 -11.62
CA TYR A 207 2.44 10.30 -10.91
C TYR A 207 1.22 10.06 -11.80
N SER A 208 0.43 9.08 -11.41
CA SER A 208 -0.75 8.63 -12.13
C SER A 208 -1.80 9.72 -12.29
N ARG A 209 -2.45 9.79 -13.47
CA ARG A 209 -3.49 10.77 -13.78
C ARG A 209 -4.61 10.15 -14.61
N PHE A 210 -5.77 10.79 -14.60
CA PHE A 210 -6.95 10.41 -15.39
C PHE A 210 -7.40 8.98 -15.10
N SER A 211 -7.51 8.12 -16.11
CA SER A 211 -7.93 6.72 -15.97
C SER A 211 -6.97 5.84 -15.15
N SER A 212 -5.77 6.33 -14.85
CA SER A 212 -4.81 5.66 -13.95
C SER A 212 -4.80 6.26 -12.55
N ALA A 213 -5.63 7.28 -12.29
CA ALA A 213 -5.77 7.92 -10.98
C ALA A 213 -6.74 7.09 -10.12
N ASN A 214 -6.20 6.14 -9.38
CA ASN A 214 -6.86 5.27 -8.42
C ASN A 214 -5.98 5.16 -7.17
N ASN A 215 -5.98 4.03 -6.45
CA ASN A 215 -5.08 3.77 -5.32
C ASN A 215 -3.60 4.11 -5.63
N HIS A 216 -3.13 3.91 -6.86
CA HIS A 216 -1.78 4.29 -7.28
C HIS A 216 -1.47 5.76 -6.98
N LEU A 217 -2.38 6.66 -7.37
CA LEU A 217 -2.19 8.10 -7.15
C LEU A 217 -2.19 8.47 -5.67
N LEU A 218 -3.00 7.79 -4.83
CA LEU A 218 -3.01 8.03 -3.38
C LEU A 218 -1.64 7.71 -2.75
N VAL A 219 -1.07 6.57 -3.11
CA VAL A 219 0.24 6.14 -2.59
C VAL A 219 1.37 7.04 -3.11
N GLU A 220 1.35 7.38 -4.39
CA GLU A 220 2.31 8.30 -5.01
C GLU A 220 2.28 9.68 -4.33
N ALA A 221 1.08 10.21 -4.07
CA ALA A 221 0.90 11.50 -3.37
C ALA A 221 1.34 11.42 -1.91
N THR A 222 1.07 10.31 -1.22
CA THR A 222 1.54 10.06 0.14
C THR A 222 3.06 10.04 0.20
N ALA A 223 3.74 9.35 -0.73
CA ALA A 223 5.20 9.34 -0.78
C ALA A 223 5.79 10.74 -1.00
N ILE A 224 5.19 11.52 -1.92
CA ILE A 224 5.60 12.91 -2.18
C ILE A 224 5.38 13.77 -0.92
N GLY A 225 4.22 13.64 -0.27
CA GLY A 225 3.87 14.40 0.93
C GLY A 225 4.77 14.09 2.13
N LEU A 226 4.98 12.80 2.43
CA LEU A 226 5.89 12.35 3.48
C LEU A 226 7.33 12.83 3.23
N ALA A 227 7.80 12.75 1.99
CA ALA A 227 9.11 13.29 1.64
C ALA A 227 9.14 14.83 1.79
N GLY A 228 8.05 15.51 1.46
CA GLY A 228 7.90 16.95 1.68
C GLY A 228 8.03 17.35 3.14
N LEU A 229 7.45 16.56 4.04
CA LEU A 229 7.60 16.74 5.48
C LEU A 229 9.02 16.41 5.94
N ALA A 230 9.52 15.21 5.62
CA ALA A 230 10.81 14.70 6.11
C ALA A 230 12.02 15.47 5.56
N PHE A 231 11.94 16.05 4.37
CA PHE A 231 13.01 16.84 3.75
C PHE A 231 12.78 18.35 3.81
N HIS A 232 11.77 18.83 4.55
CA HIS A 232 11.41 20.25 4.61
C HIS A 232 11.21 20.88 3.22
N CYS A 233 10.63 20.11 2.29
CA CYS A 233 10.37 20.58 0.93
C CYS A 233 8.91 21.00 0.77
N GLU A 234 8.64 22.30 0.84
CA GLU A 234 7.29 22.86 0.75
C GLU A 234 6.59 22.48 -0.56
N LYS A 235 7.33 22.47 -1.68
CA LYS A 235 6.82 22.07 -3.00
C LYS A 235 6.25 20.65 -2.99
N TRP A 236 6.96 19.68 -2.40
CA TRP A 236 6.49 18.30 -2.31
C TRP A 236 5.34 18.15 -1.30
N LYS A 237 5.47 18.80 -0.14
CA LYS A 237 4.41 18.76 0.88
C LYS A 237 3.09 19.26 0.32
N THR A 238 3.10 20.46 -0.30
CA THR A 238 1.90 21.05 -0.90
C THR A 238 1.34 20.21 -2.04
N LEU A 239 2.20 19.65 -2.90
CA LEU A 239 1.77 18.78 -3.99
C LEU A 239 1.07 17.53 -3.47
N GLY A 240 1.66 16.83 -2.50
CA GLY A 240 1.08 15.62 -1.91
C GLY A 240 -0.27 15.91 -1.24
N ILE A 241 -0.35 16.95 -0.41
CA ILE A 241 -1.60 17.36 0.25
C ILE A 241 -2.68 17.75 -0.78
N SER A 242 -2.32 18.51 -1.81
CA SER A 242 -3.27 18.94 -2.84
C SER A 242 -3.87 17.75 -3.58
N ILE A 243 -3.03 16.79 -4.00
CA ILE A 243 -3.50 15.58 -4.71
C ILE A 243 -4.41 14.76 -3.79
N LEU A 244 -3.99 14.45 -2.57
CA LEU A 244 -4.79 13.67 -1.63
C LEU A 244 -6.14 14.33 -1.34
N THR A 245 -6.18 15.67 -1.19
CA THR A 245 -7.43 16.40 -0.97
C THR A 245 -8.35 16.34 -2.18
N GLU A 246 -7.80 16.47 -3.37
CA GLU A 246 -8.57 16.43 -4.62
C GLU A 246 -9.13 15.04 -4.89
N GLU A 247 -8.36 13.99 -4.61
CA GLU A 247 -8.74 12.60 -4.89
C GLU A 247 -9.69 12.01 -3.82
N LEU A 248 -9.74 12.58 -2.63
CA LEU A 248 -10.55 12.05 -1.52
C LEU A 248 -12.01 11.79 -1.92
N LEU A 249 -12.70 12.79 -2.46
CA LEU A 249 -14.10 12.69 -2.89
C LEU A 249 -14.27 12.09 -4.28
N LYS A 250 -13.21 12.08 -5.09
CA LYS A 250 -13.27 11.43 -6.40
C LYS A 250 -13.25 9.92 -6.26
N GLN A 251 -12.43 9.39 -5.33
CA GLN A 251 -12.20 7.96 -5.15
C GLN A 251 -13.08 7.32 -4.09
N ASN A 252 -13.79 8.11 -3.28
CA ASN A 252 -14.68 7.58 -2.24
C ASN A 252 -16.10 8.13 -2.41
N TYR A 253 -17.08 7.34 -2.01
CA TYR A 253 -18.46 7.78 -1.83
C TYR A 253 -18.60 8.59 -0.54
N THR A 254 -19.70 9.32 -0.39
CA THR A 254 -19.88 10.19 0.79
C THR A 254 -20.15 9.39 2.08
N ASP A 255 -20.47 8.12 1.96
CA ASP A 255 -20.62 7.16 3.06
C ASP A 255 -19.31 6.45 3.46
N GLY A 256 -18.18 6.81 2.83
CA GLY A 256 -16.85 6.32 3.18
C GLY A 256 -16.37 5.11 2.37
N VAL A 257 -17.21 4.52 1.52
CA VAL A 257 -16.82 3.37 0.71
C VAL A 257 -15.97 3.81 -0.46
N ASN A 258 -14.84 3.14 -0.68
CA ASN A 258 -13.98 3.39 -1.84
C ASN A 258 -14.65 2.89 -3.13
N LYS A 259 -14.58 3.69 -4.19
CA LYS A 259 -15.24 3.39 -5.47
C LYS A 259 -14.61 2.24 -6.26
N GLU A 260 -13.45 1.75 -5.85
CA GLU A 260 -12.87 0.52 -6.42
C GLU A 260 -13.64 -0.74 -5.95
N LEU A 261 -14.49 -0.60 -4.92
CA LEU A 261 -15.38 -1.64 -4.39
C LEU A 261 -14.63 -2.94 -4.06
N SER A 262 -13.45 -2.78 -3.50
CA SER A 262 -12.64 -3.84 -2.92
C SER A 262 -12.28 -3.45 -1.49
N LEU A 263 -12.51 -4.36 -0.55
CA LEU A 263 -12.19 -4.09 0.86
C LEU A 263 -10.69 -3.92 1.07
N HIS A 264 -9.87 -4.68 0.35
CA HIS A 264 -8.42 -4.55 0.41
C HIS A 264 -7.96 -3.17 -0.05
N TYR A 265 -8.43 -2.69 -1.22
CA TYR A 265 -8.07 -1.36 -1.73
C TYR A 265 -8.67 -0.23 -0.89
N GLN A 266 -9.81 -0.47 -0.21
CA GLN A 266 -10.32 0.42 0.84
C GLN A 266 -9.26 0.61 1.93
N MET A 267 -8.76 -0.48 2.51
CA MET A 267 -7.75 -0.46 3.58
C MET A 267 -6.41 0.11 3.10
N PHE A 268 -6.00 -0.17 1.86
CA PHE A 268 -4.79 0.37 1.26
C PHE A 268 -4.86 1.90 1.10
N GLY A 269 -6.01 2.44 0.70
CA GLY A 269 -6.27 3.88 0.69
C GLY A 269 -6.26 4.49 2.09
N MET A 270 -6.86 3.81 3.07
CA MET A 270 -6.84 4.24 4.48
C MET A 270 -5.41 4.30 5.03
N GLU A 271 -4.55 3.34 4.72
CA GLU A 271 -3.13 3.36 5.09
C GLU A 271 -2.43 4.62 4.56
N ALA A 272 -2.66 4.95 3.28
CA ALA A 272 -2.08 6.14 2.66
C ALA A 272 -2.44 7.44 3.39
N TYR A 273 -3.73 7.64 3.68
CA TYR A 273 -4.20 8.81 4.44
C TYR A 273 -3.70 8.78 5.89
N ALA A 274 -3.79 7.64 6.56
CA ALA A 274 -3.43 7.55 7.98
C ALA A 274 -1.94 7.83 8.22
N LEU A 275 -1.03 7.31 7.39
CA LEU A 275 0.41 7.60 7.46
C LEU A 275 0.68 9.10 7.24
N MET A 276 0.01 9.72 6.26
CA MET A 276 0.17 11.15 6.00
C MET A 276 -0.36 12.00 7.14
N ILE A 277 -1.57 11.71 7.65
CA ILE A 277 -2.18 12.42 8.79
C ILE A 277 -1.29 12.31 10.03
N HIS A 278 -0.83 11.09 10.36
CA HIS A 278 0.06 10.86 11.50
C HIS A 278 1.33 11.70 11.42
N SER A 279 1.99 11.73 10.26
CA SER A 279 3.18 12.54 10.05
C SER A 279 2.89 14.04 10.12
N MET A 280 1.73 14.50 9.61
CA MET A 280 1.30 15.90 9.73
C MET A 280 1.02 16.28 11.19
N GLN A 281 0.33 15.43 11.95
CA GLN A 281 0.08 15.62 13.38
C GLN A 281 1.40 15.72 14.16
N THR A 282 2.34 14.81 13.91
CA THR A 282 3.68 14.82 14.53
C THR A 282 4.45 16.12 14.22
N CYS A 283 4.27 16.67 13.03
CA CYS A 283 4.90 17.93 12.61
C CYS A 283 4.13 19.19 13.05
N ASN A 284 3.03 19.05 13.78
CA ASN A 284 2.09 20.13 14.08
C ASN A 284 1.60 20.87 12.82
N CYS A 285 1.45 20.16 11.71
CA CYS A 285 0.86 20.68 10.49
C CYS A 285 -0.67 20.57 10.57
N ASN A 286 -1.37 21.54 9.97
CA ASN A 286 -2.83 21.49 9.90
C ASN A 286 -3.27 20.34 8.98
N VAL A 287 -4.04 19.39 9.52
CA VAL A 287 -4.68 18.30 8.78
C VAL A 287 -6.02 18.80 8.26
N PRO A 288 -6.34 18.67 6.97
CA PRO A 288 -7.65 19.01 6.45
C PRO A 288 -8.77 18.25 7.18
N GLU A 289 -9.75 18.95 7.72
CA GLU A 289 -10.86 18.36 8.47
C GLU A 289 -11.63 17.31 7.66
N ILE A 290 -11.80 17.54 6.37
CA ILE A 290 -12.47 16.59 5.47
C ILE A 290 -11.75 15.23 5.39
N TRP A 291 -10.42 15.18 5.62
CA TRP A 291 -9.67 13.93 5.65
C TRP A 291 -10.03 13.11 6.89
N LEU A 292 -10.14 13.75 8.05
CA LEU A 292 -10.50 13.09 9.31
C LEU A 292 -11.94 12.55 9.22
N GLN A 293 -12.88 13.38 8.77
CA GLN A 293 -14.28 13.00 8.61
C GLN A 293 -14.46 11.83 7.62
N MET A 294 -13.70 11.82 6.52
CA MET A 294 -13.77 10.72 5.57
C MET A 294 -13.11 9.46 6.13
N LEU A 295 -11.97 9.58 6.80
CA LEU A 295 -11.28 8.45 7.40
C LEU A 295 -12.13 7.80 8.51
N GLU A 296 -12.91 8.58 9.29
CA GLU A 296 -13.89 8.05 10.24
C GLU A 296 -14.92 7.14 9.55
N LYS A 297 -15.54 7.62 8.47
CA LYS A 297 -16.53 6.85 7.70
C LYS A 297 -15.90 5.59 7.07
N MET A 298 -14.71 5.72 6.52
CA MET A 298 -13.96 4.57 5.98
C MET A 298 -13.69 3.53 7.06
N THR A 299 -13.32 3.98 8.27
CA THR A 299 -13.03 3.10 9.41
C THR A 299 -14.32 2.43 9.92
N GLU A 300 -15.45 3.15 9.95
CA GLU A 300 -16.76 2.60 10.26
C GLU A 300 -17.15 1.50 9.27
N TYR A 301 -16.98 1.74 7.96
CA TYR A 301 -17.26 0.75 6.92
C TYR A 301 -16.45 -0.54 7.13
N VAL A 302 -15.15 -0.43 7.33
CA VAL A 302 -14.28 -1.59 7.57
C VAL A 302 -14.62 -2.28 8.90
N GLY A 303 -14.96 -1.52 9.94
CA GLY A 303 -15.46 -2.06 11.20
C GLY A 303 -16.74 -2.88 11.02
N CYS A 304 -17.72 -2.34 10.29
CA CYS A 304 -18.97 -3.03 9.98
C CYS A 304 -18.77 -4.31 9.14
N SER A 305 -17.79 -4.34 8.24
CA SER A 305 -17.46 -5.50 7.41
C SER A 305 -16.69 -6.61 8.14
N SER A 306 -16.22 -6.35 9.37
CA SER A 306 -15.34 -7.26 10.10
C SER A 306 -16.03 -7.95 11.27
N TRP A 307 -15.74 -9.25 11.48
CA TRP A 307 -16.14 -9.96 12.68
C TRP A 307 -15.13 -9.70 13.80
N ARG A 308 -15.58 -9.00 14.82
CA ARG A 308 -14.79 -8.64 16.02
C ARG A 308 -13.39 -8.07 15.72
N GLY A 309 -13.26 -7.33 14.60
CA GLY A 309 -11.99 -6.71 14.20
C GLY A 309 -10.86 -7.71 13.88
N ASN A 310 -11.18 -8.97 13.59
CA ASN A 310 -10.19 -10.01 13.32
C ASN A 310 -10.26 -10.60 11.91
N VAL A 311 -11.46 -10.85 11.41
CA VAL A 311 -11.69 -11.39 10.06
C VAL A 311 -12.66 -10.46 9.36
N ALA A 312 -12.34 -10.04 8.16
CA ALA A 312 -13.23 -9.22 7.32
C ALA A 312 -13.90 -10.06 6.24
N MET A 313 -15.02 -9.56 5.75
CA MET A 313 -15.61 -10.05 4.50
C MET A 313 -14.81 -9.51 3.32
N GLU A 314 -14.65 -10.31 2.30
CA GLU A 314 -13.90 -9.95 1.10
C GLU A 314 -14.86 -9.49 0.01
N PHE A 315 -14.56 -8.38 -0.65
CA PHE A 315 -15.25 -7.87 -1.82
C PHE A 315 -14.23 -7.43 -2.85
N GLY A 316 -14.41 -7.82 -4.10
CA GLY A 316 -13.52 -7.49 -5.19
C GLY A 316 -12.10 -8.07 -5.03
N ASP A 317 -11.15 -7.43 -5.68
CA ASP A 317 -9.76 -7.90 -5.67
C ASP A 317 -9.05 -7.68 -4.33
N ASP A 318 -8.24 -8.68 -3.93
CA ASP A 318 -7.21 -8.56 -2.90
C ASP A 318 -5.85 -8.95 -3.47
N ASP A 319 -4.85 -8.10 -3.30
CA ASP A 319 -3.48 -8.32 -3.71
C ASP A 319 -2.48 -8.25 -2.55
N GLU A 320 -2.97 -8.34 -1.31
CA GLU A 320 -2.18 -8.31 -0.08
C GLU A 320 -1.25 -7.08 0.02
N GLY A 321 -1.54 -6.03 -0.77
CA GLY A 321 -0.71 -4.83 -0.87
C GLY A 321 -0.68 -4.04 0.42
N LYS A 322 0.51 -3.55 0.80
CA LYS A 322 0.75 -2.67 1.96
C LYS A 322 1.78 -1.60 1.60
N ILE A 323 1.77 -0.49 2.33
CA ILE A 323 2.70 0.63 2.11
C ILE A 323 3.89 0.52 3.04
N LEU A 324 3.65 0.20 4.32
CA LEU A 324 4.67 0.11 5.36
C LEU A 324 4.53 -1.19 6.16
N ASP A 325 5.64 -1.89 6.36
CA ASP A 325 5.71 -3.06 7.23
C ASP A 325 6.97 -3.00 8.10
N LEU A 326 6.78 -2.74 9.40
CA LEU A 326 7.85 -2.78 10.41
C LEU A 326 7.75 -4.02 11.31
N GLN A 327 6.80 -4.92 11.06
CA GLN A 327 6.63 -6.16 11.80
C GLN A 327 7.35 -7.34 11.15
N GLY A 328 7.15 -7.51 9.83
CA GLY A 328 7.61 -8.69 9.09
C GLY A 328 6.75 -9.93 9.33
N GLY A 329 6.93 -10.93 8.47
CA GLY A 329 6.14 -12.15 8.46
C GLY A 329 4.70 -11.91 8.03
N GLU A 330 3.83 -12.85 8.37
CA GLU A 330 2.40 -12.71 8.13
C GLU A 330 1.80 -11.71 9.12
N ILE A 331 1.04 -10.74 8.61
CA ILE A 331 0.34 -9.73 9.42
C ILE A 331 -1.16 -9.80 9.17
N ASN A 332 -1.95 -9.57 10.20
CA ASN A 332 -3.37 -9.29 10.03
C ASN A 332 -3.52 -7.82 9.59
N HIS A 333 -3.70 -7.63 8.28
CA HIS A 333 -3.78 -6.29 7.67
C HIS A 333 -4.97 -5.50 8.18
N LEU A 334 -6.11 -6.14 8.39
CA LEU A 334 -7.29 -5.52 9.00
C LEU A 334 -6.96 -4.92 10.37
N GLN A 335 -6.35 -5.71 11.26
CA GLN A 335 -5.99 -5.22 12.60
C GLN A 335 -4.99 -4.07 12.53
N TYR A 336 -4.00 -4.17 11.66
CA TYR A 336 -3.03 -3.10 11.46
C TYR A 336 -3.71 -1.79 11.07
N ILE A 337 -4.54 -1.81 10.02
CA ILE A 337 -5.20 -0.60 9.51
C ILE A 337 -6.19 -0.02 10.51
N MET A 338 -7.00 -0.86 11.15
CA MET A 338 -7.98 -0.42 12.13
C MET A 338 -7.30 0.20 13.38
N GLN A 339 -6.19 -0.37 13.84
CA GLN A 339 -5.41 0.19 14.96
C GLN A 339 -4.76 1.51 14.58
N LEU A 340 -4.16 1.59 13.39
CA LEU A 340 -3.56 2.81 12.87
C LEU A 340 -4.59 3.95 12.75
N CYS A 341 -5.72 3.68 12.11
CA CYS A 341 -6.79 4.67 11.94
C CYS A 341 -7.41 5.09 13.27
N SER A 342 -7.66 4.14 14.19
CA SER A 342 -8.18 4.44 15.53
C SER A 342 -7.29 5.43 16.29
N LEU A 343 -5.97 5.23 16.24
CA LEU A 343 -5.00 6.10 16.92
C LEU A 343 -4.89 7.48 16.26
N VAL A 344 -4.88 7.51 14.94
CA VAL A 344 -4.84 8.78 14.16
C VAL A 344 -6.09 9.62 14.43
N LEU A 345 -7.26 8.98 14.49
CA LEU A 345 -8.57 9.61 14.76
C LEU A 345 -8.83 9.84 16.25
N LYS A 346 -8.03 9.22 17.13
CA LYS A 346 -8.27 9.19 18.59
C LYS A 346 -9.65 8.63 18.95
N THR A 347 -10.10 7.63 18.19
CA THR A 347 -11.41 6.98 18.33
C THR A 347 -11.21 5.49 18.58
N PRO A 348 -11.57 4.94 19.74
CA PRO A 348 -11.40 3.53 20.05
C PRO A 348 -12.58 2.72 19.47
N TYR A 349 -12.42 2.19 18.27
CA TYR A 349 -13.43 1.31 17.68
C TYR A 349 -13.51 -0.02 18.41
N GLN A 350 -14.73 -0.60 18.48
CA GLN A 350 -15.02 -1.82 19.22
C GLN A 350 -14.14 -2.99 18.74
N TYR A 351 -13.67 -3.80 19.69
CA TYR A 351 -12.79 -4.98 19.52
C TYR A 351 -11.32 -4.68 19.14
N ILE A 352 -10.99 -3.58 18.50
CA ILE A 352 -9.70 -3.36 17.82
C ILE A 352 -8.51 -3.48 18.79
N PHE A 353 -8.61 -2.89 19.99
CA PHE A 353 -7.54 -2.94 20.99
C PHE A 353 -7.64 -4.13 21.97
N GLN A 354 -8.58 -5.06 21.75
CA GLN A 354 -8.61 -6.35 22.42
C GLN A 354 -7.60 -7.34 21.80
N HIS A 355 -7.21 -7.11 20.54
CA HIS A 355 -6.19 -7.86 19.85
C HIS A 355 -4.78 -7.35 20.18
N PRO A 356 -3.73 -8.18 19.95
CA PRO A 356 -2.35 -7.71 19.99
C PRO A 356 -2.15 -6.51 19.08
N VAL A 357 -1.42 -5.50 19.56
CA VAL A 357 -1.12 -4.32 18.72
C VAL A 357 -0.04 -4.68 17.72
N ASN A 358 -0.29 -4.36 16.46
CA ASN A 358 0.67 -4.55 15.38
C ASN A 358 1.98 -3.81 15.68
N GLU A 359 3.12 -4.41 15.39
CA GLU A 359 4.42 -3.83 15.70
C GLU A 359 4.67 -2.52 14.95
N THR A 360 4.17 -2.38 13.72
CA THR A 360 4.26 -1.13 12.96
C THR A 360 3.58 0.01 13.71
N VAL A 361 2.40 -0.25 14.30
CA VAL A 361 1.67 0.72 15.14
C VAL A 361 2.48 1.09 16.39
N CYS A 362 3.12 0.12 17.06
CA CYS A 362 3.98 0.39 18.21
C CYS A 362 5.20 1.26 17.86
N TRP A 363 5.67 1.22 16.61
CA TRP A 363 6.74 2.11 16.14
C TRP A 363 6.25 3.51 15.74
N LEU A 364 4.96 3.68 15.47
CA LEU A 364 4.37 4.98 15.14
C LEU A 364 3.79 5.71 16.37
N PHE A 365 3.29 4.99 17.37
CA PHE A 365 2.63 5.57 18.55
C PHE A 365 3.29 5.15 19.84
N THR A 366 3.11 5.97 20.87
CA THR A 366 3.64 5.70 22.21
C THR A 366 2.78 4.66 22.95
N ASP A 367 3.38 4.01 23.96
CA ASP A 367 2.64 3.11 24.88
C ASP A 367 1.52 3.84 25.62
N GLU A 368 1.66 5.15 25.84
CA GLU A 368 0.65 6.01 26.50
C GLU A 368 -0.55 6.18 25.57
N GLU A 369 -0.35 6.59 24.31
CA GLU A 369 -1.42 6.75 23.32
C GLU A 369 -2.18 5.44 23.10
N ILE A 370 -1.47 4.31 22.96
CA ILE A 370 -2.08 2.99 22.83
C ILE A 370 -2.85 2.61 24.13
N GLY A 371 -2.28 2.94 25.28
CA GLY A 371 -2.91 2.71 26.58
C GLY A 371 -4.19 3.53 26.78
N ASP A 372 -4.21 4.78 26.29
CA ASP A 372 -5.37 5.63 26.33
C ASP A 372 -6.51 5.03 25.48
N MET A 373 -6.23 4.57 24.26
CA MET A 373 -7.23 3.89 23.43
C MET A 373 -7.87 2.69 24.13
N ARG A 374 -7.09 1.92 24.91
CA ARG A 374 -7.60 0.78 25.66
C ARG A 374 -8.47 1.15 26.88
N ARG A 375 -8.28 2.36 27.41
CA ARG A 375 -9.03 2.86 28.60
C ARG A 375 -10.32 3.58 28.22
N MET A 376 -10.39 4.10 27.00
CA MET A 376 -11.60 4.76 26.50
C MET A 376 -12.71 3.75 26.26
N GLU A 377 -13.96 4.20 26.42
CA GLU A 377 -15.13 3.39 26.06
C GLU A 377 -15.15 3.20 24.54
N PRO A 378 -15.20 1.95 24.04
CA PRO A 378 -15.13 1.71 22.61
C PRO A 378 -16.40 2.15 21.92
N LEU A 379 -16.25 2.77 20.73
CA LEU A 379 -17.37 3.09 19.86
C LEU A 379 -17.99 1.79 19.34
N PRO A 380 -19.27 1.52 19.64
CA PRO A 380 -19.92 0.26 19.27
C PRO A 380 -20.14 0.20 17.76
N ILE A 381 -20.09 -1.01 17.21
CA ILE A 381 -20.49 -1.29 15.84
C ILE A 381 -22.00 -1.59 15.84
N SER A 382 -22.75 -0.97 14.92
CA SER A 382 -24.18 -1.19 14.78
C SER A 382 -24.52 -2.61 14.29
N ASP A 383 -25.64 -3.19 14.78
CA ASP A 383 -26.15 -4.48 14.30
C ASP A 383 -26.58 -4.45 12.82
N ALA A 384 -26.90 -3.27 12.30
CA ALA A 384 -27.26 -3.09 10.89
C ALA A 384 -26.58 -1.83 10.35
N CYS A 385 -25.65 -2.02 9.42
CA CYS A 385 -24.94 -0.96 8.72
C CYS A 385 -25.27 -1.01 7.24
N CYS A 386 -25.84 0.05 6.69
CA CYS A 386 -26.18 0.14 5.27
C CYS A 386 -25.48 1.31 4.61
N PHE A 387 -24.49 1.03 3.78
CA PHE A 387 -23.71 1.99 2.99
C PHE A 387 -24.38 2.13 1.61
N LYS A 388 -25.34 3.05 1.53
CA LYS A 388 -26.23 3.16 0.36
C LYS A 388 -25.53 3.55 -0.93
N GLU A 389 -24.53 4.43 -0.84
CA GLU A 389 -23.78 4.89 -2.02
C GLU A 389 -22.72 3.86 -2.42
N GLY A 390 -22.04 3.29 -1.45
CA GLY A 390 -21.07 2.21 -1.67
C GLY A 390 -21.67 0.87 -2.04
N GLY A 391 -22.96 0.66 -1.69
CA GLY A 391 -23.70 -0.53 -2.10
C GLY A 391 -23.43 -1.78 -1.26
N ASN A 392 -23.06 -1.63 0.01
CA ASN A 392 -22.89 -2.78 0.91
C ASN A 392 -23.78 -2.64 2.16
N THR A 393 -24.31 -3.77 2.60
CA THR A 393 -25.08 -3.86 3.86
C THR A 393 -24.51 -4.97 4.73
N PHE A 394 -24.26 -4.68 5.99
CA PHE A 394 -23.79 -5.64 6.99
C PHE A 394 -24.84 -5.78 8.10
N LEU A 395 -25.17 -7.03 8.44
CA LEU A 395 -26.13 -7.39 9.47
C LEU A 395 -25.46 -8.28 10.50
N ARG A 396 -25.69 -8.00 11.79
CA ARG A 396 -25.20 -8.79 12.93
C ARG A 396 -26.36 -9.28 13.77
N ASP A 397 -26.18 -10.39 14.45
CA ASP A 397 -27.03 -10.74 15.58
C ASP A 397 -26.57 -9.98 16.83
N GLY A 398 -27.50 -9.68 17.75
CA GLY A 398 -27.18 -8.92 18.98
C GLY A 398 -26.18 -9.61 19.94
N GLN A 399 -25.72 -10.82 19.60
CA GLN A 399 -24.67 -11.55 20.34
C GLN A 399 -23.33 -11.58 19.59
N ASP A 400 -23.28 -10.93 18.43
CA ASP A 400 -22.10 -10.86 17.57
C ASP A 400 -21.52 -12.25 17.18
N ARG A 401 -22.44 -13.22 17.00
CA ARG A 401 -22.13 -14.58 16.57
C ARG A 401 -22.26 -14.73 15.06
N VAL A 402 -23.15 -13.99 14.44
CA VAL A 402 -23.42 -14.01 13.01
C VAL A 402 -23.12 -12.64 12.42
N LEU A 403 -22.41 -12.64 11.30
CA LEU A 403 -22.21 -11.47 10.45
C LEU A 403 -22.58 -11.85 9.01
N ILE A 404 -23.48 -11.09 8.40
CA ILE A 404 -23.87 -11.23 7.00
C ILE A 404 -23.49 -9.96 6.28
N GLY A 405 -22.77 -10.08 5.16
CA GLY A 405 -22.50 -8.99 4.22
C GLY A 405 -23.24 -9.23 2.92
N ILE A 406 -23.88 -8.20 2.40
CA ILE A 406 -24.63 -8.24 1.14
C ILE A 406 -24.07 -7.16 0.23
N ASP A 407 -23.68 -7.57 -0.97
CA ASP A 407 -23.26 -6.66 -2.02
C ASP A 407 -24.42 -6.27 -2.93
N HIS A 408 -24.74 -4.99 -2.97
CA HIS A 408 -25.70 -4.38 -3.92
C HIS A 408 -25.06 -3.17 -4.64
N ALA A 409 -23.73 -3.17 -4.72
CA ALA A 409 -22.94 -2.10 -5.30
C ALA A 409 -23.03 -2.04 -6.84
N ALA A 410 -22.60 -0.91 -7.37
CA ALA A 410 -22.27 -0.80 -8.79
C ALA A 410 -21.02 -1.63 -9.12
N LEU A 411 -20.78 -1.93 -10.40
CA LEU A 411 -19.63 -2.69 -10.84
C LEU A 411 -18.36 -1.81 -10.85
N GLY A 412 -17.55 -1.86 -9.81
CA GLY A 412 -16.20 -1.33 -9.74
C GLY A 412 -16.01 0.15 -10.11
N PHE A 413 -14.75 0.62 -10.13
CA PHE A 413 -14.40 2.02 -10.33
C PHE A 413 -14.47 2.45 -11.80
N GLY A 414 -15.35 3.40 -12.09
CA GLY A 414 -15.48 4.07 -13.38
C GLY A 414 -15.74 3.12 -14.55
N SER A 415 -15.37 3.55 -15.76
CA SER A 415 -15.63 2.79 -17.00
C SER A 415 -14.77 1.53 -17.20
N ILE A 416 -13.76 1.33 -16.37
CA ILE A 416 -12.85 0.17 -16.44
C ILE A 416 -13.19 -0.92 -15.44
N ALA A 417 -14.16 -0.66 -14.53
CA ALA A 417 -14.55 -1.58 -13.46
C ALA A 417 -13.33 -2.23 -12.78
N ALA A 418 -12.33 -1.40 -12.47
CA ALA A 418 -11.09 -1.87 -11.84
C ALA A 418 -11.43 -2.55 -10.52
N HIS A 419 -10.86 -3.73 -10.31
CA HIS A 419 -10.98 -4.53 -9.10
C HIS A 419 -12.36 -5.10 -8.79
N GLY A 420 -13.41 -4.78 -9.57
CA GLY A 420 -14.75 -5.35 -9.42
C GLY A 420 -14.85 -6.77 -9.96
N HIS A 421 -15.70 -7.57 -9.33
CA HIS A 421 -16.11 -8.91 -9.77
C HIS A 421 -17.53 -8.90 -10.34
N ALA A 422 -17.97 -9.98 -10.95
CA ALA A 422 -19.35 -10.14 -11.42
C ALA A 422 -20.21 -10.75 -10.32
N ASP A 423 -20.30 -10.08 -9.18
CA ASP A 423 -20.78 -10.52 -7.88
C ASP A 423 -22.04 -9.78 -7.38
N ALA A 424 -22.70 -9.04 -8.26
CA ALA A 424 -23.88 -8.26 -7.92
C ALA A 424 -24.92 -9.10 -7.16
N LEU A 425 -25.44 -8.57 -6.03
CA LEU A 425 -26.35 -9.23 -5.10
C LEU A 425 -25.77 -10.48 -4.43
N SER A 426 -24.46 -10.62 -4.41
CA SER A 426 -23.81 -11.67 -3.63
C SER A 426 -23.93 -11.41 -2.13
N PHE A 427 -23.80 -12.49 -1.37
CA PHE A 427 -23.73 -12.39 0.08
C PHE A 427 -22.62 -13.28 0.63
N GLN A 428 -22.08 -12.88 1.76
CA GLN A 428 -21.15 -13.64 2.56
C GLN A 428 -21.73 -13.81 3.97
N MET A 429 -21.38 -14.90 4.65
CA MET A 429 -21.85 -15.16 6.01
C MET A 429 -20.75 -15.76 6.85
N MET A 430 -20.52 -15.16 8.00
CA MET A 430 -19.70 -15.71 9.08
C MET A 430 -20.59 -16.16 10.25
N MET A 431 -20.17 -17.24 10.91
CA MET A 431 -20.74 -17.68 12.17
C MET A 431 -19.61 -18.08 13.12
N ASP A 432 -19.61 -17.50 14.32
CA ASP A 432 -18.58 -17.72 15.34
C ASP A 432 -17.14 -17.57 14.78
N GLY A 433 -16.92 -16.58 13.91
CA GLY A 433 -15.64 -16.28 13.29
C GLY A 433 -15.20 -17.19 12.14
N LYS A 434 -16.07 -18.07 11.68
CA LYS A 434 -15.82 -18.96 10.53
C LYS A 434 -16.68 -18.57 9.35
N MET A 435 -16.06 -18.42 8.18
CA MET A 435 -16.79 -18.24 6.93
C MET A 435 -17.61 -19.49 6.60
N LEU A 436 -18.90 -19.32 6.42
CA LEU A 436 -19.83 -20.34 5.92
C LEU A 436 -20.10 -20.16 4.43
N PHE A 437 -20.27 -18.90 4.01
CA PHE A 437 -20.40 -18.50 2.61
C PHE A 437 -19.30 -17.46 2.36
N ALA A 438 -18.29 -17.81 1.60
CA ALA A 438 -17.11 -17.01 1.34
C ALA A 438 -17.11 -16.45 -0.09
N ASP A 439 -16.37 -15.37 -0.30
CA ASP A 439 -15.91 -14.93 -1.62
C ASP A 439 -14.73 -15.80 -2.06
N PRO A 440 -14.53 -16.05 -3.38
CA PRO A 440 -13.43 -16.86 -3.86
C PRO A 440 -12.05 -16.18 -3.79
N GLY A 441 -12.01 -14.85 -3.56
CA GLY A 441 -10.78 -14.05 -3.57
C GLY A 441 -10.22 -13.81 -4.97
N THR A 442 -8.91 -13.56 -5.06
CA THR A 442 -8.26 -13.05 -6.30
C THR A 442 -7.32 -14.06 -6.96
N TYR A 443 -6.55 -14.81 -6.20
CA TYR A 443 -5.54 -15.77 -6.59
C TYR A 443 -4.34 -15.17 -7.37
N ILE A 444 -4.54 -14.55 -8.56
CA ILE A 444 -3.46 -14.08 -9.44
C ILE A 444 -3.86 -12.78 -10.16
N TYR A 445 -2.88 -12.01 -10.64
CA TYR A 445 -3.15 -10.68 -11.18
C TYR A 445 -2.81 -10.48 -12.65
N HIS A 446 -1.54 -10.72 -13.06
CA HIS A 446 -1.03 -10.35 -14.38
C HIS A 446 -0.69 -11.53 -15.29
N CYS A 447 -0.85 -12.74 -14.82
CA CYS A 447 -0.66 -13.96 -15.61
C CYS A 447 -1.85 -14.91 -15.43
N ASP A 448 -1.89 -15.99 -16.21
CA ASP A 448 -2.98 -16.99 -16.23
C ASP A 448 -4.38 -16.34 -16.27
N LEU A 449 -4.64 -15.55 -17.31
CA LEU A 449 -5.91 -14.83 -17.46
C LEU A 449 -7.16 -15.74 -17.39
N PRO A 450 -7.16 -16.97 -17.93
CA PRO A 450 -8.32 -17.86 -17.79
C PRO A 450 -8.64 -18.13 -16.32
N PHE A 451 -7.63 -18.40 -15.49
CA PHE A 451 -7.81 -18.67 -14.06
C PHE A 451 -8.16 -17.40 -13.29
N ARG A 452 -7.49 -16.27 -13.58
CA ARG A 452 -7.84 -14.95 -13.04
C ARG A 452 -9.31 -14.61 -13.31
N ASN A 453 -9.79 -14.82 -14.54
CA ASN A 453 -11.17 -14.54 -14.90
C ASN A 453 -12.17 -15.50 -14.27
N LEU A 454 -11.77 -16.74 -13.94
CA LEU A 454 -12.62 -17.67 -13.22
C LEU A 454 -13.06 -17.10 -11.88
N PHE A 455 -12.10 -16.60 -11.08
CA PHE A 455 -12.37 -16.02 -9.76
C PHE A 455 -13.30 -14.79 -9.81
N ARG A 456 -13.35 -14.08 -10.92
CA ARG A 456 -14.19 -12.90 -11.12
C ARG A 456 -15.58 -13.19 -11.69
N LYS A 457 -15.89 -14.46 -12.06
CA LYS A 457 -17.17 -14.81 -12.66
C LYS A 457 -18.26 -14.96 -11.62
N THR A 458 -19.49 -14.66 -12.02
CA THR A 458 -20.70 -14.82 -11.18
C THR A 458 -20.84 -16.22 -10.60
N GLU A 459 -20.43 -17.26 -11.32
CA GLU A 459 -20.49 -18.67 -10.91
C GLU A 459 -19.66 -18.96 -9.63
N MET A 460 -18.69 -18.13 -9.32
CA MET A 460 -17.83 -18.28 -8.14
C MET A 460 -18.34 -17.54 -6.91
N HIS A 461 -19.41 -16.75 -7.05
CA HIS A 461 -19.96 -15.94 -5.97
C HIS A 461 -21.31 -16.47 -5.49
N ASN A 462 -21.64 -16.20 -4.23
CA ASN A 462 -22.91 -16.62 -3.61
C ASN A 462 -24.03 -15.64 -4.01
N THR A 463 -24.43 -15.67 -5.28
CA THR A 463 -25.42 -14.76 -5.83
C THR A 463 -26.52 -15.49 -6.61
N SER A 464 -27.59 -14.78 -6.92
CA SER A 464 -28.69 -15.29 -7.75
C SER A 464 -28.32 -15.18 -9.22
N VAL A 465 -28.43 -16.29 -9.97
CA VAL A 465 -28.23 -16.33 -11.42
C VAL A 465 -29.51 -16.58 -12.17
N SER A 466 -29.68 -15.88 -13.30
CA SER A 466 -30.75 -16.19 -14.25
C SER A 466 -30.23 -17.19 -15.27
N TYR A 467 -30.84 -18.38 -15.35
CA TYR A 467 -30.47 -19.42 -16.33
C TYR A 467 -30.58 -18.98 -17.80
N THR A 468 -31.29 -17.91 -18.07
CA THR A 468 -31.35 -17.30 -19.41
C THR A 468 -30.01 -16.67 -19.84
N HIS A 469 -29.15 -16.31 -18.89
CA HIS A 469 -27.79 -15.78 -19.17
C HIS A 469 -26.78 -16.89 -19.44
N LEU A 470 -26.92 -18.06 -18.83
CA LEU A 470 -26.01 -19.19 -19.01
C LEU A 470 -26.11 -19.82 -20.41
N ARG A 471 -27.29 -19.74 -21.08
CA ARG A 471 -27.47 -20.26 -22.44
C ARG A 471 -26.88 -19.39 -23.56
N ALA A 472 -26.43 -18.18 -23.25
CA ALA A 472 -25.84 -17.27 -24.24
C ALA A 472 -24.30 -17.44 -24.36
N HIS A 473 -23.69 -18.31 -23.56
CA HIS A 473 -22.25 -18.53 -23.48
C HIS A 473 -21.79 -19.98 -23.63
N GLU A 474 -22.73 -20.92 -23.97
CA GLU A 474 -22.38 -22.28 -24.41
C GLU A 474 -22.05 -22.32 -25.89
#